data_f3e6081187236d2690cbc8107c0ab54b
#
_entry.id   f3e6081187236d2690cbc8107c0ab54b
#
_cell.length_a   1.000
_cell.length_b   1.000
_cell.length_c   1.000
_cell.angle_alpha   90.00
_cell.angle_beta   90.00
_cell.angle_gamma   90.00
#
_symmetry.space_group_name_H-M   'P 1'
#
loop_
_entity.id
_entity.type
_entity.pdbx_description
1 polymer ?
#
loop_
_entity_poly.entity_id
_entity_poly.type
_entity_poly.pdbx_seq_one_letter_code
_entity_poly.pdbx_strand_id
1 'polypeptide(L)'
;MAGEFDFLEGFGISTSEVEQPANVYQKFLLDVGNKVTKDLSDFIKQKANNTGGLAASVVYFPTGALSFEIQADDYFKYQDKGVNAVGSNNHGSEFSFRYPGVSQNMAKAIQEWKGFEIGHAYAVAASIKSHGIAPKKIIETVLNEQVLDKIANDLAEVTGLIFSIKFEKATKQ
;
A
#
# COMPACT_ATOMS: atom_id res chain seq x y z
N MET A 1 -8.05 -4.97 43.87
CA MET A 1 -8.60 -5.14 42.55
C MET A 1 -7.55 -4.63 41.56
N ALA A 2 -6.57 -5.49 41.27
CA ALA A 2 -5.52 -5.23 40.29
C ALA A 2 -5.51 -6.48 39.40
N GLY A 3 -6.09 -6.40 38.24
CA GLY A 3 -6.20 -7.57 37.38
C GLY A 3 -6.72 -7.31 35.97
N GLU A 4 -7.02 -6.05 35.62
CA GLU A 4 -7.70 -5.77 34.34
C GLU A 4 -6.79 -5.14 33.25
N PHE A 5 -5.50 -4.89 33.58
CA PHE A 5 -4.58 -4.17 32.67
C PHE A 5 -3.34 -4.99 32.26
N ASP A 6 -3.18 -6.20 32.77
CA ASP A 6 -2.02 -7.07 32.43
C ASP A 6 -2.02 -7.52 30.96
N PHE A 7 -3.18 -7.50 30.31
CA PHE A 7 -3.35 -7.85 28.91
C PHE A 7 -2.69 -6.84 27.95
N LEU A 8 -2.60 -5.56 28.33
CA LEU A 8 -2.04 -4.50 27.50
C LEU A 8 -0.52 -4.42 27.53
N GLU A 9 0.14 -4.97 28.56
CA GLU A 9 1.61 -5.04 28.62
C GLU A 9 2.19 -5.99 27.58
N GLY A 10 1.45 -7.04 27.20
CA GLY A 10 1.85 -7.97 26.13
C GLY A 10 1.96 -7.33 24.74
N PHE A 11 1.40 -6.13 24.54
CA PHE A 11 1.49 -5.38 23.30
C PHE A 11 2.57 -4.28 23.28
N GLY A 12 3.44 -4.25 24.30
CA GLY A 12 4.57 -3.30 24.36
C GLY A 12 4.18 -1.85 24.62
N ILE A 13 3.05 -1.63 25.32
CA ILE A 13 2.56 -0.29 25.64
C ILE A 13 2.95 0.04 27.08
N SER A 14 3.87 0.99 27.20
CA SER A 14 4.20 1.58 28.50
C SER A 14 3.04 2.44 29.00
N THR A 15 2.56 2.15 30.21
CA THR A 15 1.39 2.78 30.82
C THR A 15 1.62 4.21 31.33
N SER A 16 2.72 4.88 30.98
CA SER A 16 3.11 6.14 31.61
C SER A 16 2.71 7.44 30.89
N GLU A 17 2.14 7.39 29.67
CA GLU A 17 1.73 8.61 28.93
C GLU A 17 0.54 8.37 27.99
N VAL A 18 -0.45 7.60 28.40
CA VAL A 18 -1.59 7.33 27.53
C VAL A 18 -2.76 8.19 27.98
N GLU A 19 -3.11 9.22 27.22
CA GLU A 19 -4.51 9.59 27.07
C GLU A 19 -5.24 8.28 26.75
N GLN A 20 -6.09 7.82 27.66
CA GLN A 20 -6.76 6.52 27.54
C GLN A 20 -7.44 6.45 26.18
N PRO A 21 -7.15 5.47 25.35
CA PRO A 21 -7.87 5.31 24.11
C PRO A 21 -9.34 5.16 24.47
N ALA A 22 -10.16 6.03 23.94
CA ALA A 22 -11.58 6.13 24.27
C ALA A 22 -12.34 4.82 23.98
N ASN A 23 -11.68 3.86 23.29
CA ASN A 23 -12.24 2.56 22.97
C ASN A 23 -11.12 1.57 22.55
N VAL A 24 -11.16 0.36 23.06
CA VAL A 24 -10.28 -0.76 22.69
C VAL A 24 -10.27 -1.02 21.17
N TYR A 25 -11.41 -0.81 20.51
CA TYR A 25 -11.55 -0.93 19.06
C TYR A 25 -10.73 0.10 18.29
N GLN A 26 -10.70 1.34 18.73
CA GLN A 26 -9.92 2.40 18.08
C GLN A 26 -8.43 2.09 18.13
N LYS A 27 -7.96 1.58 19.26
CA LYS A 27 -6.59 1.14 19.42
C LYS A 27 -6.28 -0.03 18.48
N PHE A 28 -7.12 -1.06 18.47
CA PHE A 28 -6.97 -2.19 17.57
C PHE A 28 -6.88 -1.74 16.10
N LEU A 29 -7.79 -0.87 15.66
CA LEU A 29 -7.78 -0.34 14.30
C LEU A 29 -6.52 0.49 13.99
N LEU A 30 -6.03 1.26 14.95
CA LEU A 30 -4.78 2.01 14.81
C LEU A 30 -3.58 1.06 14.64
N ASP A 31 -3.49 0.03 15.46
CA ASP A 31 -2.41 -0.96 15.41
C ASP A 31 -2.44 -1.75 14.10
N VAL A 32 -3.61 -2.21 13.67
CA VAL A 32 -3.81 -2.87 12.37
C VAL A 32 -3.45 -1.94 11.21
N GLY A 33 -3.96 -0.70 11.22
CA GLY A 33 -3.69 0.28 10.17
C GLY A 33 -2.21 0.60 10.04
N ASN A 34 -1.54 0.84 11.15
CA ASN A 34 -0.09 1.09 11.20
C ASN A 34 0.70 -0.13 10.70
N LYS A 35 0.31 -1.34 11.13
CA LYS A 35 0.96 -2.58 10.68
C LYS A 35 0.82 -2.78 9.18
N VAL A 36 -0.39 -2.68 8.65
CA VAL A 36 -0.64 -2.84 7.21
C VAL A 36 0.09 -1.77 6.40
N THR A 37 0.09 -0.51 6.86
CA THR A 37 0.83 0.59 6.24
C THR A 37 2.33 0.29 6.18
N LYS A 38 2.89 -0.22 7.27
CA LYS A 38 4.29 -0.62 7.34
C LYS A 38 4.59 -1.78 6.39
N ASP A 39 3.78 -2.83 6.42
CA ASP A 39 3.98 -4.02 5.58
C ASP A 39 3.91 -3.64 4.08
N LEU A 40 2.97 -2.77 3.67
CA LEU A 40 2.89 -2.21 2.33
C LEU A 40 4.14 -1.40 1.96
N SER A 41 4.55 -0.48 2.84
CA SER A 41 5.75 0.35 2.64
C SER A 41 7.01 -0.51 2.49
N ASP A 42 7.18 -1.52 3.33
CA ASP A 42 8.33 -2.41 3.31
C ASP A 42 8.33 -3.31 2.05
N PHE A 43 7.19 -3.81 1.62
CA PHE A 43 7.06 -4.54 0.36
C PHE A 43 7.41 -3.65 -0.85
N ILE A 44 6.91 -2.41 -0.87
CA ILE A 44 7.24 -1.43 -1.91
C ILE A 44 8.75 -1.16 -1.96
N LYS A 45 9.39 -0.96 -0.80
CA LYS A 45 10.85 -0.78 -0.72
C LYS A 45 11.62 -1.94 -1.34
N GLN A 46 11.15 -3.16 -1.13
CA GLN A 46 11.82 -4.36 -1.64
C GLN A 46 11.59 -4.60 -3.14
N LYS A 47 10.38 -4.36 -3.63
CA LYS A 47 9.92 -4.80 -4.96
C LYS A 47 9.66 -3.67 -5.96
N ALA A 48 9.37 -2.47 -5.48
CA ALA A 48 8.95 -1.33 -6.31
C ALA A 48 9.75 -0.06 -6.03
N ASN A 49 10.82 -0.15 -5.26
CA ASN A 49 11.55 1.04 -4.80
C ASN A 49 12.51 1.55 -5.88
N ASN A 50 12.25 2.77 -6.32
CA ASN A 50 13.16 3.49 -7.20
C ASN A 50 13.82 4.66 -6.45
N THR A 51 13.02 5.52 -5.82
CA THR A 51 13.49 6.74 -5.12
C THR A 51 13.06 6.76 -3.65
N GLY A 52 12.32 5.76 -3.19
CA GLY A 52 11.72 5.74 -1.86
C GLY A 52 10.42 6.53 -1.73
N GLY A 53 10.11 7.41 -2.68
CA GLY A 53 8.93 8.28 -2.63
C GLY A 53 7.62 7.49 -2.51
N LEU A 54 7.42 6.47 -3.33
CA LEU A 54 6.21 5.66 -3.28
C LEU A 54 6.01 4.95 -1.94
N ALA A 55 7.08 4.40 -1.36
CA ALA A 55 7.02 3.76 -0.05
C ALA A 55 6.75 4.75 1.08
N ALA A 56 7.26 5.97 0.95
CA ALA A 56 7.02 7.04 1.91
C ALA A 56 5.63 7.67 1.78
N SER A 57 4.98 7.54 0.60
CA SER A 57 3.63 8.07 0.37
C SER A 57 2.52 7.21 0.98
N VAL A 58 2.84 5.98 1.40
CA VAL A 58 1.86 5.09 2.04
C VAL A 58 1.65 5.55 3.47
N VAL A 59 0.47 6.08 3.75
CA VAL A 59 0.13 6.64 5.06
C VAL A 59 -1.20 6.12 5.56
N TYR A 60 -1.29 5.90 6.86
CA TYR A 60 -2.51 5.62 7.57
C TYR A 60 -3.31 6.91 7.78
N PHE A 61 -4.60 6.88 7.52
CA PHE A 61 -5.51 8.00 7.71
C PHE A 61 -6.80 7.56 8.41
N PRO A 62 -7.04 7.96 9.67
CA PRO A 62 -8.29 7.66 10.36
C PRO A 62 -9.44 8.46 9.73
N THR A 63 -10.49 7.79 9.30
CA THR A 63 -11.67 8.41 8.68
C THR A 63 -12.87 8.47 9.61
N GLY A 64 -12.85 7.77 10.73
CA GLY A 64 -13.91 7.74 11.73
C GLY A 64 -13.51 6.96 12.97
N ALA A 65 -14.46 6.84 13.90
CA ALA A 65 -14.22 6.13 15.15
C ALA A 65 -13.88 4.65 14.98
N LEU A 66 -14.40 4.02 13.91
CA LEU A 66 -14.23 2.59 13.59
C LEU A 66 -13.83 2.37 12.14
N SER A 67 -13.17 3.34 11.51
CA SER A 67 -12.75 3.24 10.12
C SER A 67 -11.45 3.98 9.86
N PHE A 68 -10.66 3.46 8.93
CA PHE A 68 -9.47 4.11 8.44
C PHE A 68 -9.28 3.85 6.94
N GLU A 69 -8.48 4.66 6.32
CA GLU A 69 -8.00 4.49 4.95
C GLU A 69 -6.47 4.42 4.96
N ILE A 70 -5.92 3.69 3.99
CA ILE A 70 -4.51 3.77 3.66
C ILE A 70 -4.41 4.52 2.34
N GLN A 71 -3.74 5.64 2.37
CA GLN A 71 -3.53 6.48 1.21
C GLN A 71 -2.12 6.29 0.66
N ALA A 72 -1.98 6.38 -0.65
CA ALA A 72 -0.71 6.35 -1.35
C ALA A 72 -0.79 7.23 -2.60
N ASP A 73 0.36 7.61 -3.15
CA ASP A 73 0.44 8.34 -4.41
C ASP A 73 -0.26 7.60 -5.55
N ASP A 74 -0.83 8.36 -6.49
CA ASP A 74 -1.52 7.83 -7.69
C ASP A 74 -0.68 6.83 -8.49
N TYR A 75 0.64 6.92 -8.38
CA TYR A 75 1.56 5.99 -9.03
C TYR A 75 1.48 4.57 -8.48
N PHE A 76 1.01 4.39 -7.25
CA PHE A 76 0.83 3.10 -6.60
C PHE A 76 0.02 2.13 -7.46
N LYS A 77 -1.11 2.57 -8.01
CA LYS A 77 -2.01 1.74 -8.83
C LYS A 77 -1.32 1.13 -10.05
N TYR A 78 -0.37 1.87 -10.66
CA TYR A 78 0.39 1.40 -11.82
C TYR A 78 1.48 0.40 -11.44
N GLN A 79 2.02 0.48 -10.22
CA GLN A 79 2.95 -0.52 -9.71
C GLN A 79 2.21 -1.78 -9.27
N ASP A 80 1.05 -1.63 -8.62
CA ASP A 80 0.25 -2.75 -8.15
C ASP A 80 -0.31 -3.58 -9.32
N LYS A 81 -1.01 -2.93 -10.24
CA LYS A 81 -1.73 -3.58 -11.33
C LYS A 81 -0.97 -3.67 -12.66
N GLY A 82 0.17 -3.02 -12.73
CA GLY A 82 0.93 -2.90 -13.97
C GLY A 82 0.30 -1.96 -15.00
N VAL A 83 0.94 -1.85 -16.16
CA VAL A 83 0.46 -1.08 -17.33
C VAL A 83 0.77 -1.89 -18.58
N ASN A 84 -0.20 -2.12 -19.43
CA ASN A 84 0.01 -2.81 -20.71
C ASN A 84 0.85 -1.97 -21.67
N ALA A 85 1.57 -2.63 -22.53
CA ALA A 85 2.26 -2.01 -23.66
C ALA A 85 1.28 -1.31 -24.60
N VAL A 86 1.80 -0.42 -25.43
CA VAL A 86 0.98 0.27 -26.46
C VAL A 86 0.39 -0.77 -27.42
N GLY A 87 -0.94 -0.71 -27.59
CA GLY A 87 -1.68 -1.60 -28.50
C GLY A 87 -1.71 -3.07 -28.11
N SER A 88 -1.40 -3.38 -26.85
CA SER A 88 -1.35 -4.75 -26.34
C SER A 88 -2.07 -4.89 -25.00
N ASN A 89 -2.44 -6.10 -24.64
CA ASN A 89 -2.94 -6.47 -23.31
C ASN A 89 -2.00 -7.47 -22.63
N ASN A 90 -0.70 -7.27 -22.78
CA ASN A 90 0.34 -8.23 -22.39
C ASN A 90 0.44 -8.50 -20.89
N HIS A 91 -0.05 -7.61 -20.05
CA HIS A 91 -0.07 -7.75 -18.59
C HIS A 91 -1.48 -7.95 -17.99
N GLY A 92 -2.53 -7.95 -18.82
CA GLY A 92 -3.91 -8.06 -18.35
C GLY A 92 -4.34 -6.90 -17.44
N SER A 93 -3.62 -5.78 -17.50
CA SER A 93 -3.92 -4.60 -16.69
C SER A 93 -5.09 -3.79 -17.24
N GLU A 94 -5.82 -3.12 -16.36
CA GLU A 94 -6.81 -2.12 -16.75
C GLU A 94 -6.17 -0.83 -17.30
N PHE A 95 -4.86 -0.65 -17.09
CA PHE A 95 -4.08 0.48 -17.57
C PHE A 95 -3.27 0.10 -18.79
N SER A 96 -3.20 1.00 -19.78
CA SER A 96 -2.41 0.82 -21.00
C SER A 96 -1.79 2.14 -21.44
N PHE A 97 -0.59 2.05 -22.01
CA PHE A 97 -0.01 3.20 -22.69
C PHE A 97 -0.79 3.51 -23.97
N ARG A 98 -1.28 4.75 -24.09
CA ARG A 98 -2.09 5.18 -25.27
C ARG A 98 -1.24 5.47 -26.51
N TYR A 99 -0.05 6.04 -26.33
CA TYR A 99 0.78 6.54 -27.41
C TYR A 99 2.19 5.98 -27.31
N PRO A 100 2.79 5.57 -28.46
CA PRO A 100 4.15 5.04 -28.49
C PRO A 100 5.22 6.12 -28.24
N GLY A 101 4.93 7.37 -28.56
CA GLY A 101 5.86 8.48 -28.37
C GLY A 101 6.24 8.72 -26.92
N VAL A 102 7.51 8.94 -26.66
CA VAL A 102 8.05 9.26 -25.33
C VAL A 102 7.94 10.77 -25.11
N SER A 103 7.34 11.19 -24.00
CA SER A 103 7.33 12.58 -23.59
C SER A 103 8.66 12.97 -22.94
N GLN A 104 9.03 14.24 -23.09
CA GLN A 104 10.22 14.80 -22.46
C GLN A 104 10.17 14.64 -20.93
N ASN A 105 9.00 14.80 -20.31
CA ASN A 105 8.84 14.65 -18.86
C ASN A 105 9.11 13.22 -18.41
N MET A 106 8.68 12.20 -19.18
CA MET A 106 8.98 10.80 -18.86
C MET A 106 10.48 10.52 -18.97
N ALA A 107 11.13 11.03 -20.02
CA ALA A 107 12.57 10.86 -20.18
C ALA A 107 13.37 11.57 -19.07
N LYS A 108 12.99 12.80 -18.70
CA LYS A 108 13.60 13.52 -17.57
C LYS A 108 13.44 12.77 -16.24
N ALA A 109 12.25 12.27 -15.94
CA ALA A 109 12.02 11.49 -14.72
C ALA A 109 12.90 10.22 -14.66
N ILE A 110 13.11 9.55 -15.80
CA ILE A 110 14.02 8.38 -15.87
C ILE A 110 15.48 8.83 -15.76
N GLN A 111 15.85 9.96 -16.34
CA GLN A 111 17.19 10.55 -16.21
C GLN A 111 17.51 10.83 -14.73
N GLU A 112 16.63 11.51 -14.03
CA GLU A 112 16.77 11.84 -12.61
C GLU A 112 16.85 10.58 -11.75
N TRP A 113 16.00 9.59 -12.04
CA TRP A 113 15.97 8.34 -11.31
C TRP A 113 17.22 7.49 -11.47
N LYS A 114 17.76 7.37 -12.70
CA LYS A 114 18.88 6.46 -13.01
C LYS A 114 20.22 7.15 -13.17
N GLY A 115 20.24 8.49 -13.24
CA GLY A 115 21.45 9.23 -13.56
C GLY A 115 21.95 9.02 -14.99
N PHE A 116 21.04 8.61 -15.91
CA PHE A 116 21.39 8.37 -17.31
C PHE A 116 21.57 9.69 -18.08
N GLU A 117 22.31 9.62 -19.18
CA GLU A 117 22.23 10.67 -20.20
C GLU A 117 20.84 10.69 -20.82
N ILE A 118 20.39 11.86 -21.27
CA ILE A 118 19.02 12.05 -21.77
C ILE A 118 18.69 11.09 -22.94
N GLY A 119 19.63 10.80 -23.81
CA GLY A 119 19.44 9.85 -24.91
C GLY A 119 19.14 8.43 -24.42
N HIS A 120 19.87 7.94 -23.42
CA HIS A 120 19.58 6.65 -22.77
C HIS A 120 18.24 6.66 -22.06
N ALA A 121 17.88 7.76 -21.40
CA ALA A 121 16.58 7.89 -20.73
C ALA A 121 15.41 7.79 -21.71
N TYR A 122 15.54 8.37 -22.91
CA TYR A 122 14.55 8.21 -24.00
C TYR A 122 14.44 6.74 -24.47
N ALA A 123 15.56 6.04 -24.63
CA ALA A 123 15.58 4.62 -25.04
C ALA A 123 14.90 3.72 -23.99
N VAL A 124 15.17 3.95 -22.70
CA VAL A 124 14.52 3.25 -21.59
C VAL A 124 13.02 3.56 -21.55
N ALA A 125 12.63 4.81 -21.73
CA ALA A 125 11.22 5.19 -21.79
C ALA A 125 10.47 4.52 -22.95
N ALA A 126 11.10 4.44 -24.12
CA ALA A 126 10.55 3.75 -25.29
C ALA A 126 10.39 2.24 -25.01
N SER A 127 11.38 1.63 -24.37
CA SER A 127 11.32 0.23 -23.94
C SER A 127 10.18 -0.01 -22.94
N ILE A 128 10.01 0.86 -21.95
CA ILE A 128 8.89 0.76 -21.00
C ILE A 128 7.55 0.82 -21.73
N LYS A 129 7.39 1.71 -22.70
CA LYS A 129 6.14 1.81 -23.48
C LYS A 129 5.88 0.62 -24.38
N SER A 130 6.92 0.02 -24.93
CA SER A 130 6.80 -1.15 -25.81
C SER A 130 6.59 -2.47 -25.06
N HIS A 131 7.04 -2.58 -23.82
CA HIS A 131 6.90 -3.78 -23.01
C HIS A 131 5.83 -3.67 -21.91
N GLY A 132 5.42 -2.44 -21.58
CA GLY A 132 4.55 -2.21 -20.44
C GLY A 132 5.30 -2.23 -19.09
N ILE A 133 4.54 -2.23 -18.02
CA ILE A 133 5.01 -2.38 -16.62
C ILE A 133 4.33 -3.61 -16.04
N ALA A 134 5.10 -4.62 -15.69
CA ALA A 134 4.56 -5.83 -15.07
C ALA A 134 3.93 -5.51 -13.70
N PRO A 135 2.75 -6.08 -13.38
CA PRO A 135 2.08 -5.90 -12.10
C PRO A 135 2.91 -6.51 -10.97
N LYS A 136 3.02 -5.80 -9.87
CA LYS A 136 3.72 -6.27 -8.67
C LYS A 136 2.79 -6.90 -7.64
N LYS A 137 1.47 -6.78 -7.85
CA LYS A 137 0.42 -7.35 -7.00
C LYS A 137 0.63 -7.05 -5.51
N ILE A 138 0.92 -5.79 -5.21
CA ILE A 138 1.33 -5.34 -3.88
C ILE A 138 0.21 -5.61 -2.87
N ILE A 139 -1.01 -5.18 -3.17
CA ILE A 139 -2.17 -5.37 -2.29
C ILE A 139 -2.46 -6.86 -2.11
N GLU A 140 -2.53 -7.61 -3.20
CA GLU A 140 -2.85 -9.05 -3.16
C GLU A 140 -1.80 -9.86 -2.38
N THR A 141 -0.53 -9.43 -2.41
CA THR A 141 0.55 -10.10 -1.69
C THR A 141 0.56 -9.76 -0.20
N VAL A 142 0.41 -8.47 0.14
CA VAL A 142 0.48 -8.00 1.53
C VAL A 142 -0.82 -8.28 2.28
N LEU A 143 -1.97 -8.10 1.62
CA LEU A 143 -3.31 -8.30 2.19
C LEU A 143 -3.95 -9.58 1.61
N ASN A 144 -3.23 -10.70 1.72
CA ASN A 144 -3.76 -12.00 1.32
C ASN A 144 -4.81 -12.52 2.35
N GLU A 145 -5.53 -13.57 1.97
CA GLU A 145 -6.59 -14.15 2.80
C GLU A 145 -6.11 -14.52 4.21
N GLN A 146 -4.88 -15.03 4.35
CA GLN A 146 -4.33 -15.41 5.65
C GLN A 146 -4.15 -14.20 6.58
N VAL A 147 -3.71 -13.06 6.04
CA VAL A 147 -3.57 -11.81 6.81
C VAL A 147 -4.95 -11.28 7.20
N LEU A 148 -5.92 -11.35 6.29
CA LEU A 148 -7.29 -10.93 6.56
C LEU A 148 -7.97 -11.77 7.63
N ASP A 149 -7.83 -13.10 7.54
CA ASP A 149 -8.36 -14.04 8.52
C ASP A 149 -7.73 -13.81 9.90
N LYS A 150 -6.41 -13.54 9.93
CA LYS A 150 -5.73 -13.22 11.16
C LYS A 150 -6.28 -11.93 11.80
N ILE A 151 -6.43 -10.86 11.02
CA ILE A 151 -7.00 -9.60 11.52
C ILE A 151 -8.42 -9.82 12.03
N ALA A 152 -9.24 -10.62 11.32
CA ALA A 152 -10.60 -10.95 11.75
C ALA A 152 -10.62 -11.72 13.07
N ASN A 153 -9.73 -12.70 13.22
CA ASN A 153 -9.61 -13.49 14.45
C ASN A 153 -9.11 -12.64 15.63
N ASP A 154 -8.09 -11.83 15.42
CA ASP A 154 -7.55 -10.90 16.43
C ASP A 154 -8.65 -9.90 16.87
N LEU A 155 -9.45 -9.41 15.93
CA LEU A 155 -10.61 -8.54 16.23
C LEU A 155 -11.69 -9.31 17.00
N ALA A 156 -11.99 -10.54 16.63
CA ALA A 156 -12.96 -11.39 17.31
C ALA A 156 -12.53 -11.68 18.76
N GLU A 157 -11.24 -11.91 19.00
CA GLU A 157 -10.67 -12.12 20.34
C GLU A 157 -10.85 -10.88 21.22
N VAL A 158 -10.55 -9.69 20.66
CA VAL A 158 -10.68 -8.40 21.37
C VAL A 158 -12.14 -8.03 21.65
N THR A 159 -13.06 -8.41 20.81
CA THR A 159 -14.46 -7.95 20.88
C THR A 159 -15.44 -9.01 21.38
N GLY A 160 -15.05 -10.26 21.37
CA GLY A 160 -15.95 -11.41 21.62
C GLY A 160 -17.01 -11.61 20.51
N LEU A 161 -16.82 -10.99 19.35
CA LEU A 161 -17.74 -11.07 18.20
C LEU A 161 -17.08 -11.77 17.02
N ILE A 162 -17.88 -12.40 16.16
CA ILE A 162 -17.38 -12.99 14.91
C ILE A 162 -17.40 -11.93 13.80
N PHE A 163 -16.27 -11.72 13.14
CA PHE A 163 -16.12 -10.76 12.05
C PHE A 163 -15.74 -11.44 10.74
N SER A 164 -16.17 -10.87 9.63
CA SER A 164 -15.60 -11.14 8.32
C SER A 164 -15.11 -9.86 7.69
N ILE A 165 -13.88 -9.87 7.19
CA ILE A 165 -13.26 -8.69 6.57
C ILE A 165 -13.33 -8.84 5.05
N LYS A 166 -13.89 -7.83 4.37
CA LYS A 166 -13.90 -7.74 2.92
C LYS A 166 -13.26 -6.42 2.50
N PHE A 167 -12.37 -6.48 1.51
CA PHE A 167 -11.85 -5.29 0.87
C PHE A 167 -12.70 -4.93 -0.34
N GLU A 168 -13.26 -3.73 -0.32
CA GLU A 168 -13.91 -3.14 -1.47
C GLU A 168 -13.03 -2.03 -2.03
N LYS A 169 -12.88 -2.01 -3.36
CA LYS A 169 -12.18 -0.90 -4.02
C LYS A 169 -13.07 0.33 -3.97
N ALA A 170 -12.58 1.41 -3.38
CA ALA A 170 -13.23 2.71 -3.53
C ALA A 170 -13.14 3.13 -5.00
N THR A 171 -14.26 3.08 -5.71
CA THR A 171 -14.39 3.67 -7.03
C THR A 171 -14.68 5.14 -6.82
N LYS A 172 -13.69 6.00 -7.06
CA LYS A 172 -13.97 7.45 -7.13
C LYS A 172 -14.95 7.67 -8.28
N GLN A 173 -16.15 8.16 -7.94
CA GLN A 173 -17.10 8.72 -8.90
C GLN A 173 -16.53 9.98 -9.53
#